data_a9cd9e7b855004cbb47f5b272a632bf9
#
_entry.id   a9cd9e7b855004cbb47f5b272a632bf9
#
_cell.length_a   1.000
_cell.length_b   1.000
_cell.length_c   1.000
_cell.angle_alpha   90.00
_cell.angle_beta   90.00
_cell.angle_gamma   90.00
#
_symmetry.space_group_name_H-M   'P 1'
#
loop_
_entity.id
_entity.type
_entity.pdbx_description
1 polymer ?
#
loop_
_entity_poly.entity_id
_entity_poly.type
_entity_poly.pdbx_seq_one_letter_code
_entity_poly.pdbx_strand_id
1 'polypeptide(L)'
;MGLTLAVLIVLLLLIVFWRSTMHAKEIALKHAKELCKTYNVQLLDDTVCIRRLTFTRNEMGRLSFKRIYSFDYLLETQQRLQGRLTMVGTELLDQDLTIERAFKDQKKAPDDAAPSAKVLDFVPKNDESFTKH
;
A
#
# COMPACT_ATOMS: atom_id res chain seq x y z
N MET A 1 -38.21 27.50 12.78
CA MET A 1 -37.17 28.13 11.92
C MET A 1 -35.79 27.61 12.24
N GLY A 2 -35.33 27.60 13.47
CA GLY A 2 -33.99 27.13 13.82
C GLY A 2 -33.74 25.66 13.52
N LEU A 3 -34.72 24.80 13.73
CA LEU A 3 -34.59 23.36 13.46
C LEU A 3 -34.42 23.07 11.97
N THR A 4 -35.20 23.72 11.12
CA THR A 4 -35.13 23.55 9.67
C THR A 4 -33.78 24.03 9.13
N LEU A 5 -33.27 25.14 9.63
CA LEU A 5 -31.98 25.66 9.27
C LEU A 5 -30.87 24.74 9.72
N ALA A 6 -30.94 24.17 10.91
CA ALA A 6 -29.98 23.19 11.42
C ALA A 6 -29.96 21.93 10.56
N VAL A 7 -31.11 21.41 10.16
CA VAL A 7 -31.23 20.24 9.28
C VAL A 7 -30.57 20.52 7.91
N LEU A 8 -30.80 21.70 7.34
CA LEU A 8 -30.20 22.10 6.07
C LEU A 8 -28.69 22.19 6.15
N ILE A 9 -28.17 22.74 7.25
CA ILE A 9 -26.70 22.82 7.45
C ILE A 9 -26.11 21.43 7.57
N VAL A 10 -26.70 20.53 8.35
CA VAL A 10 -26.24 19.15 8.51
C VAL A 10 -26.27 18.44 7.16
N LEU A 11 -27.33 18.59 6.39
CA LEU A 11 -27.45 17.98 5.07
C LEU A 11 -26.35 18.47 4.11
N LEU A 12 -26.10 19.78 4.11
CA LEU A 12 -25.05 20.38 3.30
C LEU A 12 -23.67 19.83 3.69
N LEU A 13 -23.40 19.76 5.00
CA LEU A 13 -22.14 19.19 5.51
C LEU A 13 -21.96 17.72 5.10
N LEU A 14 -23.04 16.94 5.15
CA LEU A 14 -23.03 15.55 4.72
C LEU A 14 -22.70 15.42 3.22
N ILE A 15 -23.30 16.26 2.40
CA ILE A 15 -23.06 16.26 0.94
C ILE A 15 -21.59 16.62 0.65
N VAL A 16 -21.07 17.66 1.29
CA VAL A 16 -19.67 18.10 1.13
C VAL A 16 -18.71 17.01 1.61
N PHE A 17 -19.00 16.40 2.73
CA PHE A 17 -18.21 15.31 3.28
C PHE A 17 -18.20 14.09 2.33
N TRP A 18 -19.36 13.69 1.84
CA TRP A 18 -19.48 12.57 0.91
C TRP A 18 -18.75 12.83 -0.39
N ARG A 19 -18.92 14.01 -0.95
CA ARG A 19 -18.21 14.43 -2.16
C ARG A 19 -16.69 14.41 -1.97
N SER A 20 -16.21 14.89 -0.84
CA SER A 20 -14.77 14.88 -0.49
C SER A 20 -14.23 13.46 -0.39
N THR A 21 -15.00 12.55 0.20
CA THR A 21 -14.57 11.14 0.34
C THR A 21 -14.48 10.43 -1.00
N MET A 22 -15.45 10.67 -1.89
CA MET A 22 -15.42 10.09 -3.23
C MET A 22 -14.24 10.60 -4.06
N HIS A 23 -13.98 11.88 -4.00
CA HIS A 23 -12.85 12.48 -4.71
C HIS A 23 -11.50 11.93 -4.26
N ALA A 24 -11.31 11.75 -2.95
CA ALA A 24 -10.08 11.17 -2.41
C ALA A 24 -9.88 9.72 -2.87
N LYS A 25 -10.93 8.94 -2.98
CA LYS A 25 -10.86 7.56 -3.50
C LYS A 25 -10.42 7.53 -4.96
N GLU A 26 -10.92 8.44 -5.78
CA GLU A 26 -10.53 8.54 -7.19
C GLU A 26 -9.04 8.87 -7.34
N ILE A 27 -8.53 9.78 -6.52
CA ILE A 27 -7.12 10.16 -6.52
C ILE A 27 -6.27 8.96 -6.08
N ALA A 28 -6.66 8.26 -5.03
CA ALA A 28 -5.97 7.06 -4.56
C ALA A 28 -5.94 5.97 -5.66
N LEU A 29 -7.05 5.78 -6.34
CA LEU A 29 -7.15 4.82 -7.45
C LEU A 29 -6.22 5.20 -8.59
N LYS A 30 -6.13 6.49 -8.92
CA LYS A 30 -5.24 7.00 -9.96
C LYS A 30 -3.77 6.72 -9.61
N HIS A 31 -3.35 7.02 -8.38
CA HIS A 31 -1.99 6.72 -7.92
C HIS A 31 -1.69 5.22 -7.92
N ALA A 32 -2.65 4.41 -7.48
CA ALA A 32 -2.51 2.96 -7.53
C ALA A 32 -2.33 2.44 -8.97
N LYS A 33 -3.09 2.99 -9.92
CA LYS A 33 -2.96 2.64 -11.34
C LYS A 33 -1.61 3.04 -11.92
N GLU A 34 -1.15 4.24 -11.64
CA GLU A 34 0.15 4.74 -12.08
C GLU A 34 1.28 3.88 -11.51
N LEU A 35 1.17 3.53 -10.24
CA LEU A 35 2.15 2.69 -9.55
C LEU A 35 2.21 1.28 -10.16
N CYS A 36 1.07 0.64 -10.34
CA CYS A 36 0.99 -0.67 -10.97
C CYS A 36 1.50 -0.66 -12.41
N LYS A 37 1.24 0.42 -13.13
CA LYS A 37 1.74 0.60 -14.50
C LYS A 37 3.27 0.71 -14.52
N THR A 38 3.85 1.41 -13.55
CA THR A 38 5.31 1.56 -13.43
C THR A 38 6.00 0.21 -13.20
N TYR A 39 5.39 -0.65 -12.38
CA TYR A 39 5.92 -1.98 -12.10
C TYR A 39 5.41 -3.08 -13.05
N ASN A 40 4.64 -2.69 -14.06
CA ASN A 40 4.07 -3.59 -15.06
C ASN A 40 3.24 -4.73 -14.44
N VAL A 41 2.45 -4.39 -13.44
CA VAL A 41 1.52 -5.32 -12.76
C VAL A 41 0.07 -4.87 -12.98
N GLN A 42 -0.85 -5.80 -12.87
CA GLN A 42 -2.28 -5.52 -13.07
C GLN A 42 -2.96 -5.16 -11.75
N LEU A 43 -3.52 -3.96 -11.68
CA LEU A 43 -4.32 -3.53 -10.53
C LEU A 43 -5.71 -4.18 -10.59
N LEU A 44 -6.15 -4.69 -9.44
CA LEU A 44 -7.52 -5.13 -9.23
C LEU A 44 -8.32 -3.96 -8.66
N ASP A 45 -8.96 -3.19 -9.52
CA ASP A 45 -9.67 -1.94 -9.17
C ASP A 45 -10.70 -2.12 -8.05
N ASP A 46 -11.40 -3.24 -8.06
CA ASP A 46 -12.46 -3.52 -7.08
C ASP A 46 -11.94 -3.75 -5.66
N THR A 47 -10.64 -3.97 -5.52
CA THR A 47 -10.02 -4.26 -4.23
C THR A 47 -9.53 -3.03 -3.49
N VAL A 48 -9.57 -1.85 -4.11
CA VAL A 48 -9.13 -0.59 -3.49
C VAL A 48 -10.12 -0.20 -2.39
N CYS A 49 -9.69 -0.32 -1.15
CA CYS A 49 -10.51 0.00 0.01
C CYS A 49 -9.74 0.75 1.09
N ILE A 50 -10.47 1.52 1.89
CA ILE A 50 -9.89 2.22 3.03
C ILE A 50 -9.73 1.22 4.18
N ARG A 51 -8.49 1.02 4.61
CA ARG A 51 -8.17 0.19 5.78
C ARG A 51 -8.22 0.96 7.08
N ARG A 52 -7.79 2.20 7.04
CA ARG A 52 -7.70 3.03 8.23
C ARG A 52 -7.96 4.49 7.90
N LEU A 53 -8.69 5.14 8.77
CA LEU A 53 -8.94 6.57 8.72
C LEU A 53 -8.49 7.17 10.05
N THR A 54 -7.59 8.14 9.99
CA THR A 54 -7.05 8.80 11.18
C THR A 54 -6.97 10.30 10.92
N PHE A 55 -7.12 11.07 11.97
CA PHE A 55 -6.88 12.50 11.90
C PHE A 55 -5.40 12.80 12.13
N THR A 56 -4.84 13.64 11.31
CA THR A 56 -3.47 14.11 11.47
C THR A 56 -3.42 15.60 11.14
N ARG A 57 -2.33 16.24 11.49
CA ARG A 57 -2.08 17.61 11.06
C ARG A 57 -1.14 17.57 9.86
N ASN A 58 -1.47 18.36 8.84
CA ASN A 58 -0.59 18.53 7.70
C ASN A 58 0.60 19.44 8.06
N GLU A 59 1.51 19.61 7.14
CA GLU A 59 2.71 20.46 7.32
C GLU A 59 2.36 21.90 7.69
N MET A 60 1.19 22.38 7.30
CA MET A 60 0.69 23.71 7.66
C MET A 60 0.00 23.74 9.02
N GLY A 61 0.00 22.64 9.78
CA GLY A 61 -0.64 22.53 11.08
C GLY A 61 -2.17 22.40 11.03
N ARG A 62 -2.76 22.31 9.84
CA ARG A 62 -4.21 22.12 9.67
C ARG A 62 -4.60 20.67 9.88
N LEU A 63 -5.75 20.46 10.47
CA LEU A 63 -6.32 19.14 10.65
C LEU A 63 -6.66 18.53 9.28
N SER A 64 -6.13 17.37 9.01
CA SER A 64 -6.34 16.64 7.78
C SER A 64 -6.65 15.17 8.05
N PHE A 65 -7.31 14.52 7.08
CA PHE A 65 -7.61 13.10 7.18
C PHE A 65 -6.46 12.30 6.58
N LYS A 66 -5.85 11.47 7.40
CA LYS A 66 -4.92 10.45 6.94
C LYS A 66 -5.70 9.18 6.62
N ARG A 67 -5.64 8.77 5.36
CA ARG A 67 -6.33 7.58 4.85
C ARG A 67 -5.31 6.56 4.39
N ILE A 68 -5.46 5.34 4.86
CA ILE A 68 -4.65 4.22 4.41
C ILE A 68 -5.53 3.33 3.54
N TYR A 69 -5.20 3.27 2.26
CA TYR A 69 -5.86 2.41 1.29
C TYR A 69 -5.04 1.14 1.11
N SER A 70 -5.73 0.03 0.99
CA SER A 70 -5.13 -1.21 0.52
C SER A 70 -5.75 -1.57 -0.83
N PHE A 71 -4.95 -2.21 -1.66
CA PHE A 71 -5.38 -2.69 -2.96
C PHE A 71 -4.62 -3.98 -3.28
N ASP A 72 -5.21 -4.81 -4.10
CA ASP A 72 -4.56 -6.03 -4.56
C ASP A 72 -4.13 -5.86 -6.02
N TYR A 73 -3.04 -6.48 -6.38
CA TYR A 73 -2.54 -6.49 -7.75
C TYR A 73 -2.05 -7.89 -8.13
N LEU A 74 -2.07 -8.17 -9.41
CA LEU A 74 -1.60 -9.43 -9.98
C LEU A 74 -0.27 -9.23 -10.68
N LEU A 75 0.67 -10.12 -10.38
CA LEU A 75 1.88 -10.24 -11.18
C LEU A 75 1.60 -11.03 -12.46
N GLU A 76 2.55 -10.99 -13.38
CA GLU A 76 2.51 -11.82 -14.59
C GLU A 76 2.38 -13.31 -14.28
N THR A 77 2.93 -13.73 -13.14
CA THR A 77 2.83 -15.12 -12.66
C THR A 77 1.49 -15.48 -12.06
N GLN A 78 0.47 -14.63 -12.20
CA GLN A 78 -0.86 -14.79 -11.60
C GLN A 78 -0.86 -14.80 -10.07
N GLN A 79 0.23 -14.40 -9.47
CA GLN A 79 0.31 -14.25 -8.02
C GLN A 79 -0.34 -12.94 -7.57
N ARG A 80 -1.29 -13.06 -6.66
CA ARG A 80 -1.99 -11.91 -6.07
C ARG A 80 -1.22 -11.38 -4.86
N LEU A 81 -0.87 -10.12 -4.91
CA LEU A 81 -0.15 -9.43 -3.84
C LEU A 81 -0.93 -8.20 -3.40
N GLN A 82 -0.62 -7.71 -2.22
CA GLN A 82 -1.29 -6.56 -1.63
C GLN A 82 -0.34 -5.35 -1.58
N GLY A 83 -0.85 -4.21 -2.03
CA GLY A 83 -0.19 -2.92 -1.89
C GLY A 83 -0.91 -2.02 -0.89
N ARG A 84 -0.24 -0.96 -0.49
CA ARG A 84 -0.76 0.04 0.45
C ARG A 84 -0.42 1.44 -0.03
N LEU A 85 -1.39 2.34 0.08
CA LEU A 85 -1.21 3.76 -0.17
C LEU A 85 -1.63 4.54 1.06
N THR A 86 -0.81 5.47 1.49
CA THR A 86 -1.12 6.39 2.57
C THR A 86 -1.30 7.79 2.00
N MET A 87 -2.48 8.36 2.20
CA MET A 87 -2.82 9.70 1.74
C MET A 87 -3.18 10.61 2.90
N VAL A 88 -2.77 11.86 2.81
CA VAL A 88 -3.18 12.93 3.72
C VAL A 88 -3.95 13.96 2.91
N GLY A 89 -5.25 14.06 3.14
CA GLY A 89 -6.12 14.86 2.28
C GLY A 89 -6.13 14.31 0.86
N THR A 90 -5.65 15.08 -0.08
CA THR A 90 -5.52 14.69 -1.50
C THR A 90 -4.08 14.38 -1.90
N GLU A 91 -3.14 14.48 -0.98
CA GLU A 91 -1.72 14.26 -1.24
C GLU A 91 -1.32 12.84 -0.88
N LEU A 92 -0.48 12.24 -1.72
CA LEU A 92 0.12 10.94 -1.45
C LEU A 92 1.32 11.14 -0.51
N LEU A 93 1.22 10.56 0.68
CA LEU A 93 2.29 10.64 1.67
C LEU A 93 3.28 9.48 1.53
N ASP A 94 2.77 8.29 1.33
CA ASP A 94 3.58 7.07 1.28
C ASP A 94 2.91 6.02 0.42
N GLN A 95 3.71 5.20 -0.21
CA GLN A 95 3.26 4.08 -1.01
C GLN A 95 4.11 2.86 -0.73
N ASP A 96 3.50 1.72 -0.62
CA ASP A 96 4.17 0.49 -0.26
C ASP A 96 3.60 -0.66 -1.08
N LEU A 97 4.43 -1.18 -1.94
CA LEU A 97 4.17 -2.41 -2.68
C LEU A 97 5.02 -3.54 -2.10
N THR A 98 4.43 -4.68 -1.90
CA THR A 98 5.17 -5.87 -1.44
C THR A 98 6.32 -6.21 -2.40
N ILE A 99 6.09 -5.99 -3.69
CA ILE A 99 7.11 -6.19 -4.71
C ILE A 99 8.28 -5.21 -4.57
N GLU A 100 7.99 -3.96 -4.22
CA GLU A 100 9.00 -2.93 -3.99
C GLU A 100 9.88 -3.28 -2.79
N ARG A 101 9.31 -3.83 -1.74
CA ARG A 101 10.06 -4.34 -0.59
C ARG A 101 10.98 -5.47 -1.02
N ALA A 102 10.49 -6.42 -1.79
CA ALA A 102 11.28 -7.52 -2.29
C ALA A 102 12.49 -7.04 -3.11
N PHE A 103 12.29 -6.05 -3.98
CA PHE A 103 13.39 -5.45 -4.73
C PHE A 103 14.35 -4.65 -3.86
N LYS A 104 13.85 -3.94 -2.87
CA LYS A 104 14.71 -3.20 -1.93
C LYS A 104 15.54 -4.15 -1.07
N ASP A 105 14.94 -5.24 -0.63
CA ASP A 105 15.63 -6.24 0.18
C ASP A 105 16.70 -6.95 -0.63
N GLN A 106 16.44 -7.27 -1.90
CA GLN A 106 17.44 -7.82 -2.82
C GLN A 106 18.59 -6.85 -3.06
N LYS A 107 18.29 -5.56 -3.21
CA LYS A 107 19.32 -4.55 -3.42
C LYS A 107 20.10 -4.22 -2.15
N LYS A 108 19.48 -4.43 -0.99
CA LYS A 108 20.10 -4.19 0.31
C LYS A 108 20.88 -5.40 0.82
N ALA A 109 20.68 -6.55 0.21
CA ALA A 109 21.49 -7.72 0.45
C ALA A 109 22.62 -7.76 -0.59
N PRO A 110 23.69 -6.98 -0.40
CA PRO A 110 24.83 -7.07 -1.28
C PRO A 110 25.48 -8.41 -1.07
N ASP A 111 26.60 -8.61 -1.60
CA ASP A 111 27.45 -9.78 -1.60
C ASP A 111 27.38 -10.71 -0.39
N ASP A 112 26.75 -10.26 0.68
CA ASP A 112 26.38 -11.09 1.83
C ASP A 112 25.29 -12.14 1.50
N ALA A 113 24.99 -12.32 0.26
CA ALA A 113 24.27 -13.48 -0.21
C ALA A 113 24.98 -14.79 0.20
N ALA A 114 26.11 -14.63 0.77
CA ALA A 114 26.75 -15.61 1.60
C ALA A 114 25.81 -16.39 2.52
N PRO A 115 24.78 -15.83 3.14
CA PRO A 115 23.83 -16.63 3.88
C PRO A 115 23.18 -17.76 3.09
N SER A 116 22.92 -17.54 1.84
CA SER A 116 22.44 -18.63 0.98
C SER A 116 23.52 -19.66 0.72
N ALA A 117 24.76 -19.26 0.72
CA ALA A 117 25.89 -20.18 0.67
C ALA A 117 25.96 -21.05 1.93
N LYS A 118 25.56 -20.53 3.07
CA LYS A 118 25.48 -21.32 4.30
C LYS A 118 24.50 -22.48 4.18
N VAL A 119 23.40 -22.27 3.51
CA VAL A 119 22.43 -23.34 3.24
C VAL A 119 23.06 -24.41 2.37
N LEU A 120 23.84 -24.02 1.39
CA LEU A 120 24.58 -24.92 0.53
C LEU A 120 25.65 -25.71 1.29
N ASP A 121 26.32 -25.06 2.23
CA ASP A 121 27.31 -25.74 3.09
C ASP A 121 26.67 -26.81 3.96
N PHE A 122 25.44 -26.59 4.35
CA PHE A 122 24.69 -27.52 5.16
C PHE A 122 24.47 -28.86 4.46
N VAL A 123 24.09 -28.81 3.19
CA VAL A 123 23.81 -30.00 2.37
C VAL A 123 25.07 -30.83 2.12
N PRO A 124 26.18 -30.27 1.70
CA PRO A 124 27.41 -31.05 1.49
C PRO A 124 27.90 -31.73 2.76
N LYS A 125 27.75 -31.08 3.86
CA LYS A 125 28.17 -31.62 5.17
C LYS A 125 27.43 -32.90 5.54
N ASN A 126 26.17 -32.94 5.27
CA ASN A 126 25.36 -34.11 5.51
C ASN A 126 25.73 -35.26 4.57
N ASP A 127 25.94 -34.90 3.33
CA ASP A 127 26.33 -35.89 2.32
C ASP A 127 27.70 -36.51 2.62
N GLU A 128 28.62 -35.72 3.09
CA GLU A 128 29.93 -36.21 3.47
C GLU A 128 29.85 -37.19 4.63
N SER A 129 28.99 -36.89 5.59
CA SER A 129 28.81 -37.79 6.71
C SER A 129 28.19 -39.11 6.31
N PHE A 130 27.37 -39.12 5.30
CA PHE A 130 26.83 -40.35 4.74
C PHE A 130 27.85 -41.17 3.97
N THR A 131 28.66 -40.47 3.23
CA THR A 131 29.69 -41.16 2.41
C THR A 131 30.77 -41.85 3.22
N LYS A 132 30.99 -41.42 4.45
CA LYS A 132 31.93 -42.04 5.36
C LYS A 132 31.44 -43.37 5.92
N HIS A 133 30.17 -43.59 5.86
CA HIS A 133 29.55 -44.78 6.36
C HIS A 133 29.19 -45.76 5.24
#